data_48b11a64e5fc4aeafab88c3719f2116a
#
_entry.id   48b11a64e5fc4aeafab88c3719f2116a
#
_cell.length_a   1.000
_cell.length_b   1.000
_cell.length_c   1.000
_cell.angle_alpha   90.00
_cell.angle_beta   90.00
_cell.angle_gamma   90.00
#
_symmetry.space_group_name_H-M   'P 1'
#
loop_
_entity.id
_entity.type
_entity.pdbx_description
1 polymer ?
#
loop_
_entity_poly.entity_id
_entity_poly.type
_entity_poly.pdbx_seq_one_letter_code
_entity_poly.pdbx_strand_id
1 'polypeptide(L)'
;MVCPECHNTVYPRIMPAVIVGVINGDKLLLTKYRTGFKYNALIAGFTEIGETVEETVKREVMEEAGIKVNNIRYYKSQPWGSANDILLGFFCDVKGNDEISMDTNELKYADWVQRDEIILQPGEFSLTNEMMKLFKENKVEWKYHTHSSKNDEDMVQ
;
A
#
# COMPACT_ATOMS: atom_id res chain seq x y z
N MET A 1 29.44 7.89 -1.05
CA MET A 1 30.02 9.18 -1.51
C MET A 1 30.87 9.75 -0.38
N VAL A 2 32.11 10.10 -0.63
CA VAL A 2 33.02 10.66 0.38
C VAL A 2 33.19 12.16 0.10
N CYS A 3 33.03 13.00 1.13
CA CYS A 3 33.25 14.41 1.03
C CYS A 3 34.76 14.67 0.84
N PRO A 4 35.19 15.40 -0.19
CA PRO A 4 36.63 15.65 -0.43
C PRO A 4 37.27 16.57 0.60
N GLU A 5 36.48 17.36 1.35
CA GLU A 5 36.98 18.31 2.35
C GLU A 5 37.07 17.73 3.75
N CYS A 6 35.96 17.12 4.23
CA CYS A 6 35.88 16.59 5.62
C CYS A 6 36.00 15.07 5.69
N HIS A 7 36.15 14.38 4.57
CA HIS A 7 36.23 12.91 4.43
C HIS A 7 35.04 12.14 5.03
N ASN A 8 33.94 12.80 5.34
CA ASN A 8 32.74 12.16 5.81
C ASN A 8 32.08 11.33 4.69
N THR A 9 31.64 10.12 5.01
CA THR A 9 30.99 9.22 4.06
C THR A 9 29.48 9.33 4.19
N VAL A 10 28.82 9.66 3.09
CA VAL A 10 27.34 9.68 2.99
C VAL A 10 26.90 8.52 2.13
N TYR A 11 26.00 7.71 2.66
CA TYR A 11 25.34 6.65 1.93
C TYR A 11 23.97 7.14 1.45
N PRO A 12 23.61 6.88 0.17
CA PRO A 12 22.25 7.17 -0.29
C PRO A 12 21.23 6.46 0.60
N ARG A 13 20.21 7.18 1.01
CA ARG A 13 19.08 6.62 1.75
C ARG A 13 17.92 6.42 0.81
N ILE A 14 17.28 5.25 0.88
CA ILE A 14 16.02 4.97 0.21
C ILE A 14 15.01 4.66 1.31
N MET A 15 13.89 5.40 1.32
CA MET A 15 12.85 5.22 2.32
C MET A 15 11.74 4.35 1.76
N PRO A 16 11.45 3.19 2.39
CA PRO A 16 10.32 2.36 1.97
C PRO A 16 9.00 2.98 2.44
N ALA A 17 8.04 3.03 1.52
CA ALA A 17 6.67 3.44 1.80
C ALA A 17 5.69 2.45 1.18
N VAL A 18 4.57 2.23 1.84
CA VAL A 18 3.50 1.35 1.34
C VAL A 18 2.42 2.16 0.64
N ILE A 19 1.81 1.56 -0.39
CA ILE A 19 0.55 2.01 -1.00
C ILE A 19 -0.44 0.86 -0.83
N VAL A 20 -1.59 1.13 -0.22
CA VAL A 20 -2.50 0.06 0.23
C VAL A 20 -3.88 0.20 -0.39
N GLY A 21 -4.25 -0.76 -1.22
CA GLY A 21 -5.61 -0.96 -1.70
C GLY A 21 -6.40 -1.87 -0.74
N VAL A 22 -7.25 -1.28 0.08
CA VAL A 22 -8.11 -2.04 1.01
C VAL A 22 -9.42 -2.39 0.32
N ILE A 23 -9.72 -3.68 0.24
CA ILE A 23 -10.86 -4.23 -0.50
C ILE A 23 -11.95 -4.66 0.48
N ASN A 24 -13.19 -4.27 0.18
CA ASN A 24 -14.40 -4.73 0.82
C ASN A 24 -15.40 -5.18 -0.25
N GLY A 25 -15.32 -6.45 -0.67
CA GLY A 25 -16.12 -6.99 -1.77
C GLY A 25 -15.87 -6.25 -3.08
N ASP A 26 -16.88 -5.58 -3.62
CA ASP A 26 -16.78 -4.77 -4.84
C ASP A 26 -16.43 -3.30 -4.59
N LYS A 27 -16.00 -2.98 -3.37
CA LYS A 27 -15.60 -1.63 -2.97
C LYS A 27 -14.12 -1.55 -2.66
N LEU A 28 -13.53 -0.41 -2.96
CA LEU A 28 -12.17 -0.04 -2.60
C LEU A 28 -12.20 1.15 -1.66
N LEU A 29 -11.38 1.14 -0.62
CA LEU A 29 -11.21 2.30 0.25
C LEU A 29 -10.42 3.37 -0.50
N LEU A 30 -11.08 4.50 -0.76
CA LEU A 30 -10.45 5.67 -1.37
C LEU A 30 -10.34 6.80 -0.35
N THR A 31 -9.24 7.51 -0.43
CA THR A 31 -8.94 8.65 0.44
C THR A 31 -8.68 9.92 -0.36
N LYS A 32 -8.76 11.08 0.30
CA LYS A 32 -8.25 12.37 -0.21
C LYS A 32 -7.54 13.08 0.92
N TYR A 33 -6.32 13.49 0.66
CA TYR A 33 -5.54 14.27 1.62
C TYR A 33 -6.01 15.73 1.72
N ARG A 34 -5.83 16.34 2.89
CA ARG A 34 -6.20 17.74 3.12
C ARG A 34 -5.34 18.71 2.34
N THR A 35 -4.06 18.39 2.21
CA THR A 35 -3.06 19.25 1.57
C THR A 35 -2.34 18.49 0.47
N GLY A 36 -1.86 19.19 -0.55
CA GLY A 36 -1.07 18.63 -1.63
C GLY A 36 -1.90 18.00 -2.73
N PHE A 37 -2.14 16.71 -2.65
CA PHE A 37 -2.76 15.94 -3.72
C PHE A 37 -4.29 16.06 -3.74
N LYS A 38 -4.87 16.47 -4.89
CA LYS A 38 -6.31 16.79 -5.01
C LYS A 38 -7.19 15.62 -5.45
N TYR A 39 -6.59 14.55 -5.94
CA TYR A 39 -7.31 13.41 -6.53
C TYR A 39 -7.56 12.32 -5.50
N ASN A 40 -8.35 11.32 -5.90
CA ASN A 40 -8.49 10.10 -5.12
C ASN A 40 -7.13 9.43 -4.95
N ALA A 41 -6.89 8.95 -3.76
CA ALA A 41 -5.67 8.23 -3.39
C ALA A 41 -6.03 6.93 -2.66
N LEU A 42 -5.03 6.09 -2.47
CA LEU A 42 -5.05 4.96 -1.57
C LEU A 42 -4.32 5.35 -0.28
N ILE A 43 -4.50 4.59 0.78
CA ILE A 43 -3.73 4.74 2.01
C ILE A 43 -2.25 4.57 1.70
N ALA A 44 -1.41 5.43 2.26
CA ALA A 44 0.02 5.42 2.03
C ALA A 44 0.80 5.93 3.24
N GLY A 45 1.92 5.30 3.55
CA GLY A 45 2.79 5.75 4.62
C GLY A 45 4.15 5.10 4.62
N PHE A 46 5.05 5.66 5.40
CA PHE A 46 6.43 5.18 5.52
C PHE A 46 6.55 4.03 6.50
N THR A 47 7.45 3.10 6.18
CA THR A 47 7.86 2.06 7.12
C THR A 47 8.72 2.66 8.22
N GLU A 48 8.40 2.39 9.46
CA GLU A 48 9.14 2.84 10.63
C GLU A 48 10.29 1.88 11.00
N ILE A 49 11.22 2.37 11.83
CA ILE A 49 12.36 1.56 12.28
C ILE A 49 11.86 0.37 13.10
N GLY A 50 12.27 -0.83 12.68
CA GLY A 50 11.90 -2.08 13.36
C GLY A 50 10.58 -2.69 12.90
N GLU A 51 9.92 -2.07 11.94
CA GLU A 51 8.64 -2.51 11.38
C GLU A 51 8.85 -3.30 10.07
N THR A 52 8.09 -4.36 9.89
CA THR A 52 7.98 -5.00 8.57
C THR A 52 7.02 -4.21 7.67
N VAL A 53 7.12 -4.38 6.36
CA VAL A 53 6.20 -3.69 5.43
C VAL A 53 4.74 -4.14 5.61
N GLU A 54 4.50 -5.38 6.04
CA GLU A 54 3.16 -5.89 6.36
C GLU A 54 2.60 -5.26 7.66
N GLU A 55 3.47 -4.99 8.64
CA GLU A 55 3.10 -4.25 9.84
C GLU A 55 2.78 -2.80 9.52
N THR A 56 3.58 -2.17 8.63
CA THR A 56 3.32 -0.83 8.11
C THR A 56 1.93 -0.76 7.45
N VAL A 57 1.58 -1.73 6.61
CA VAL A 57 0.25 -1.81 5.98
C VAL A 57 -0.86 -1.79 7.04
N LYS A 58 -0.74 -2.63 8.07
CA LYS A 58 -1.76 -2.70 9.14
C LYS A 58 -1.85 -1.42 9.95
N ARG A 59 -0.70 -0.82 10.29
CA ARG A 59 -0.63 0.40 11.08
C ARG A 59 -1.22 1.58 10.32
N GLU A 60 -0.80 1.82 9.09
CA GLU A 60 -1.28 2.94 8.28
C GLU A 60 -2.80 2.86 8.01
N VAL A 61 -3.33 1.67 7.71
CA VAL A 61 -4.77 1.50 7.53
C VAL A 61 -5.53 1.74 8.83
N MET A 62 -4.96 1.32 9.96
CA MET A 62 -5.58 1.57 11.26
C MET A 62 -5.53 3.06 11.64
N GLU A 63 -4.41 3.74 11.41
CA GLU A 63 -4.23 5.16 11.75
C GLU A 63 -5.10 6.06 10.87
N GLU A 64 -5.09 5.87 9.56
CA GLU A 64 -5.82 6.73 8.64
C GLU A 64 -7.34 6.44 8.58
N ALA A 65 -7.76 5.19 8.73
CA ALA A 65 -9.15 4.79 8.50
C ALA A 65 -9.81 4.02 9.65
N GLY A 66 -9.07 3.61 10.68
CA GLY A 66 -9.60 2.82 11.79
C GLY A 66 -10.00 1.39 11.41
N ILE A 67 -9.51 0.88 10.29
CA ILE A 67 -9.89 -0.42 9.71
C ILE A 67 -8.84 -1.48 10.03
N LYS A 68 -9.30 -2.65 10.48
CA LYS A 68 -8.46 -3.85 10.56
C LYS A 68 -8.45 -4.57 9.22
N VAL A 69 -7.27 -5.08 8.84
CA VAL A 69 -7.08 -5.79 7.57
C VAL A 69 -6.41 -7.13 7.78
N ASN A 70 -6.63 -8.02 6.83
CA ASN A 70 -5.95 -9.29 6.71
C ASN A 70 -5.64 -9.60 5.23
N ASN A 71 -5.12 -10.80 4.97
CA ASN A 71 -4.86 -11.27 3.62
C ASN A 71 -4.04 -10.24 2.80
N ILE A 72 -2.94 -9.76 3.39
CA ILE A 72 -2.05 -8.78 2.80
C ILE A 72 -1.27 -9.41 1.67
N ARG A 73 -1.32 -8.82 0.48
CA ARG A 73 -0.76 -9.36 -0.77
C ARG A 73 0.07 -8.30 -1.46
N TYR A 74 1.34 -8.59 -1.66
CA TYR A 74 2.23 -7.73 -2.43
C TYR A 74 1.83 -7.72 -3.90
N TYR A 75 1.77 -6.52 -4.48
CA TYR A 75 1.49 -6.35 -5.88
C TYR A 75 2.76 -6.03 -6.67
N LYS A 76 3.38 -4.88 -6.41
CA LYS A 76 4.50 -4.35 -7.20
C LYS A 76 5.21 -3.24 -6.43
N SER A 77 6.47 -2.98 -6.75
CA SER A 77 7.20 -1.79 -6.29
C SER A 77 7.39 -0.78 -7.42
N GLN A 78 7.53 0.48 -7.03
CA GLN A 78 7.87 1.58 -7.93
C GLN A 78 8.83 2.54 -7.23
N PRO A 79 9.98 2.90 -7.86
CA PRO A 79 10.82 3.94 -7.31
C PRO A 79 10.15 5.32 -7.45
N TRP A 80 10.27 6.13 -6.42
CA TRP A 80 9.80 7.51 -6.41
C TRP A 80 11.00 8.45 -6.24
N GLY A 81 11.69 8.74 -7.35
CA GLY A 81 12.99 9.40 -7.34
C GLY A 81 12.98 10.84 -6.84
N SER A 82 11.85 11.54 -6.89
CA SER A 82 11.73 12.90 -6.38
C SER A 82 11.82 13.01 -4.86
N ALA A 83 11.55 11.92 -4.13
CA ALA A 83 11.56 11.90 -2.67
C ALA A 83 12.54 10.86 -2.09
N ASN A 84 13.33 10.19 -2.93
CA ASN A 84 14.23 9.08 -2.56
C ASN A 84 13.50 7.89 -1.94
N ASP A 85 12.26 7.63 -2.36
CA ASP A 85 11.43 6.58 -1.82
C ASP A 85 11.37 5.38 -2.76
N ILE A 86 11.10 4.22 -2.17
CA ILE A 86 10.58 3.06 -2.88
C ILE A 86 9.16 2.77 -2.40
N LEU A 87 8.21 2.83 -3.33
CA LEU A 87 6.81 2.52 -3.06
C LEU A 87 6.56 1.04 -3.23
N LEU A 88 5.91 0.43 -2.26
CA LEU A 88 5.55 -0.98 -2.22
C LEU A 88 4.01 -1.10 -2.22
N GLY A 89 3.44 -1.54 -3.32
CA GLY A 89 2.00 -1.70 -3.48
C GLY A 89 1.48 -3.00 -2.87
N PHE A 90 0.46 -2.89 -2.04
CA PHE A 90 -0.23 -4.01 -1.43
C PHE A 90 -1.74 -3.90 -1.62
N PHE A 91 -2.38 -5.04 -1.82
CA PHE A 91 -3.80 -5.17 -1.61
C PHE A 91 -4.06 -5.98 -0.33
N CYS A 92 -5.14 -5.67 0.35
CA CYS A 92 -5.59 -6.42 1.53
C CYS A 92 -7.11 -6.40 1.61
N ASP A 93 -7.66 -7.26 2.45
CA ASP A 93 -9.09 -7.33 2.67
C ASP A 93 -9.46 -6.75 4.04
N VAL A 94 -10.61 -6.10 4.13
CA VAL A 94 -11.16 -5.67 5.41
C VAL A 94 -11.40 -6.89 6.31
N LYS A 95 -11.06 -6.75 7.61
CA LYS A 95 -11.29 -7.78 8.62
C LYS A 95 -12.28 -7.29 9.68
N GLY A 96 -13.46 -7.90 9.70
CA GLY A 96 -14.49 -7.57 10.69
C GLY A 96 -15.26 -6.29 10.36
N ASN A 97 -15.27 -5.32 11.28
CA ASN A 97 -15.99 -4.07 11.09
C ASN A 97 -15.41 -3.23 9.97
N ASP A 98 -16.26 -2.73 9.07
CA ASP A 98 -15.92 -1.88 7.93
C ASP A 98 -16.29 -0.41 8.13
N GLU A 99 -16.67 -0.03 9.35
CA GLU A 99 -16.95 1.37 9.70
C GLU A 99 -15.66 2.19 9.71
N ILE A 100 -15.60 3.20 8.85
CA ILE A 100 -14.45 4.07 8.70
C ILE A 100 -14.42 5.11 9.82
N SER A 101 -13.31 5.14 10.57
CA SER A 101 -12.97 6.20 11.52
C SER A 101 -11.75 6.96 10.98
N MET A 102 -12.02 7.95 10.15
CA MET A 102 -10.99 8.70 9.40
C MET A 102 -10.17 9.61 10.32
N ASP A 103 -8.85 9.63 10.15
CA ASP A 103 -8.01 10.68 10.74
C ASP A 103 -8.25 12.02 10.01
N THR A 104 -8.95 12.91 10.69
CA THR A 104 -9.32 14.24 10.14
C THR A 104 -8.15 15.21 10.08
N ASN A 105 -7.00 14.90 10.67
CA ASN A 105 -5.80 15.74 10.57
C ASN A 105 -5.13 15.59 9.19
N GLU A 106 -5.08 14.37 8.68
CA GLU A 106 -4.43 14.05 7.41
C GLU A 106 -5.41 14.00 6.23
N LEU A 107 -6.58 13.40 6.46
CA LEU A 107 -7.57 13.17 5.43
C LEU A 107 -8.72 14.17 5.50
N LYS A 108 -9.23 14.56 4.35
CA LYS A 108 -10.51 15.28 4.20
C LYS A 108 -11.65 14.38 3.74
N TYR A 109 -11.32 13.18 3.27
CA TYR A 109 -12.25 12.19 2.76
C TYR A 109 -11.67 10.78 2.89
N ALA A 110 -12.49 9.85 3.35
CA ALA A 110 -12.26 8.42 3.26
C ALA A 110 -13.61 7.72 3.13
N ASP A 111 -13.79 6.88 2.12
CA ASP A 111 -15.04 6.14 1.89
C ASP A 111 -14.82 4.88 1.08
N TRP A 112 -15.78 3.95 1.20
CA TRP A 112 -15.88 2.76 0.38
C TRP A 112 -16.53 3.10 -0.97
N VAL A 113 -15.76 3.08 -2.05
CA VAL A 113 -16.21 3.45 -3.38
C VAL A 113 -16.43 2.18 -4.22
N GLN A 114 -17.60 2.08 -4.83
CA GLN A 114 -17.93 0.99 -5.75
C GLN A 114 -16.97 0.97 -6.94
N ARG A 115 -16.65 -0.21 -7.43
CA ARG A 115 -15.73 -0.47 -8.53
C ARG A 115 -15.97 0.43 -9.75
N ASP A 116 -17.19 0.54 -10.19
CA ASP A 116 -17.61 1.32 -11.35
C ASP A 116 -17.60 2.84 -11.12
N GLU A 117 -17.74 3.27 -9.86
CA GLU A 117 -17.73 4.68 -9.45
C GLU A 117 -16.32 5.25 -9.23
N ILE A 118 -15.27 4.43 -9.28
CA ILE A 118 -13.89 4.90 -9.06
C ILE A 118 -13.50 5.87 -10.17
N ILE A 119 -13.13 7.10 -9.77
CA ILE A 119 -12.56 8.12 -10.64
C ILE A 119 -11.05 8.04 -10.54
N LEU A 120 -10.40 7.71 -11.66
CA LEU A 120 -8.96 7.59 -11.75
C LEU A 120 -8.27 8.96 -11.75
N GLN A 121 -6.99 8.96 -11.38
CA GLN A 121 -6.15 10.15 -11.45
C GLN A 121 -5.82 10.49 -12.91
N PRO A 122 -5.58 11.76 -13.25
CA PRO A 122 -5.01 12.12 -14.54
C PRO A 122 -3.54 11.65 -14.61
N GLY A 123 -3.21 10.92 -15.67
CA GLY A 123 -1.86 10.38 -15.89
C GLY A 123 -1.72 8.91 -15.51
N GLU A 124 -0.78 8.23 -16.19
CA GLU A 124 -0.66 6.76 -16.11
C GLU A 124 0.53 6.29 -15.24
N PHE A 125 1.33 7.21 -14.68
CA PHE A 125 2.63 6.86 -14.10
C PHE A 125 2.64 6.63 -12.58
N SER A 126 1.49 6.71 -11.92
CA SER A 126 1.39 6.54 -10.46
C SER A 126 1.00 5.11 -10.13
N LEU A 127 1.76 4.48 -9.23
CA LEU A 127 1.42 3.16 -8.67
C LEU A 127 0.00 3.15 -8.07
N THR A 128 -0.36 4.21 -7.37
CA THR A 128 -1.71 4.40 -6.81
C THR A 128 -2.79 4.33 -7.90
N ASN A 129 -2.58 5.07 -8.99
CA ASN A 129 -3.54 5.08 -10.10
C ASN A 129 -3.62 3.73 -10.80
N GLU A 130 -2.48 3.06 -11.00
CA GLU A 130 -2.43 1.71 -11.58
C GLU A 130 -3.21 0.72 -10.71
N MET A 131 -3.03 0.75 -9.39
CA MET A 131 -3.74 -0.14 -8.46
C MET A 131 -5.26 0.13 -8.45
N MET A 132 -5.67 1.39 -8.46
CA MET A 132 -7.10 1.75 -8.58
C MET A 132 -7.69 1.28 -9.90
N LYS A 133 -6.96 1.41 -11.02
CA LYS A 133 -7.38 0.95 -12.34
C LYS A 133 -7.54 -0.56 -12.40
N LEU A 134 -6.59 -1.32 -11.84
CA LEU A 134 -6.68 -2.78 -11.76
C LEU A 134 -7.92 -3.24 -11.00
N PHE A 135 -8.21 -2.60 -9.88
CA PHE A 135 -9.42 -2.92 -9.11
C PHE A 135 -10.68 -2.56 -9.90
N LYS A 136 -10.73 -1.38 -10.51
CA LYS A 136 -11.85 -0.92 -11.35
C LYS A 136 -12.13 -1.88 -12.51
N GLU A 137 -11.09 -2.39 -13.17
CA GLU A 137 -11.20 -3.30 -14.32
C GLU A 137 -11.39 -4.77 -13.90
N ASN A 138 -11.51 -5.06 -12.61
CA ASN A 138 -11.59 -6.42 -12.05
C ASN A 138 -10.42 -7.32 -12.46
N LYS A 139 -9.22 -6.74 -12.55
CA LYS A 139 -7.99 -7.41 -12.96
C LYS A 139 -7.02 -7.68 -11.80
N VAL A 140 -7.49 -7.52 -10.57
CA VAL A 140 -6.70 -7.89 -9.39
C VAL A 140 -6.67 -9.41 -9.32
N GLU A 141 -5.73 -10.02 -10.04
CA GLU A 141 -5.53 -11.48 -10.03
C GLU A 141 -4.73 -11.89 -8.79
N TRP A 142 -5.31 -12.77 -8.01
CA TRP A 142 -4.64 -13.39 -6.87
C TRP A 142 -3.88 -14.62 -7.35
N LYS A 143 -2.61 -14.49 -7.69
CA LYS A 143 -1.73 -15.65 -7.81
C LYS A 143 -1.45 -16.15 -6.39
N TYR A 144 -2.29 -17.03 -5.91
CA TYR A 144 -1.93 -17.85 -4.75
C TYR A 144 -0.71 -18.68 -5.17
N HIS A 145 0.46 -18.33 -4.68
CA HIS A 145 1.50 -19.33 -4.54
C HIS A 145 1.07 -20.23 -3.37
N THR A 146 0.21 -21.20 -3.68
CA THR A 146 0.08 -22.36 -2.83
C THR A 146 1.44 -23.04 -2.86
N HIS A 147 2.27 -22.79 -1.85
CA HIS A 147 3.24 -23.76 -1.47
C HIS A 147 2.44 -24.99 -1.04
N SER A 148 2.16 -25.88 -2.00
CA SER A 148 1.78 -27.23 -1.68
C SER A 148 2.97 -27.79 -0.89
N SER A 149 2.76 -27.96 0.40
CA SER A 149 3.61 -28.79 1.24
C SER A 149 3.63 -30.17 0.59
N LYS A 150 4.63 -30.43 -0.24
CA LYS A 150 5.03 -31.79 -0.55
C LYS A 150 5.57 -32.36 0.75
N ASN A 151 4.86 -33.34 1.22
CA ASN A 151 5.13 -34.18 2.39
C ASN A 151 6.62 -34.48 2.55
N ASP A 152 7.16 -34.08 3.72
CA ASP A 152 8.35 -34.65 4.31
C ASP A 152 8.05 -36.11 4.76
N GLU A 153 7.97 -37.02 3.81
CA GLU A 153 7.82 -38.47 4.07
C GLU A 153 8.89 -39.29 3.36
N ASP A 154 10.08 -38.77 3.12
CA ASP A 154 11.18 -39.59 2.61
C ASP A 154 12.56 -39.18 3.18
N MET A 155 12.71 -39.15 4.50
CA MET A 155 14.04 -39.15 5.10
C MET A 155 14.05 -39.91 6.42
N VAL A 156 13.75 -41.24 6.36
CA VAL A 156 14.21 -42.22 7.34
C VAL A 156 14.53 -43.50 6.58
N GLN A 157 15.75 -43.60 6.12
CA GLN A 157 16.49 -44.87 6.01
C GLN A 157 17.99 -44.56 6.05
#